data_eca280e52569f483bbd063885aad481a
#
_entry.id   eca280e52569f483bbd063885aad481a
#
_cell.length_a   1.000
_cell.length_b   1.000
_cell.length_c   1.000
_cell.angle_alpha   90.00
_cell.angle_beta   90.00
_cell.angle_gamma   90.00
#
_symmetry.space_group_name_H-M   'P 1'
#
loop_
_entity.id
_entity.type
_entity.pdbx_description
1 polymer ?
#
loop_
_entity_poly.entity_id
_entity_poly.type
_entity_poly.pdbx_seq_one_letter_code
_entity_poly.pdbx_strand_id
1 'polypeptide(L)'
;MTGLGALRKLRENNLNVHCFIDSDAAFNEKKSYGYKVFNPNKLKKIINTSNDFAILVAVALKEDEIKNQLRELKIDNSVLVHSFHDENAPYYTVDILSSCNLKCASCPHSIEDSDVPKGSMTLGTFKEVFDKIIKDSPSVSHISLYSWGEPLLHPYLDEIINYVHDKNVAVALSSNLSINFDKRLEKIIKAKPDYLKISLSGFYPDAYNNTHQGGDIRLVKSNLYLLRYLLDKNNVNTLVDINYHLYKDNSFENIRKMEDLADELGFIVSKTYALVMPLERVIAHQDGKPDFQTQQLEKNLLVTIDEGIQASSEMKLPVNTCPFRENQININADLSVPICCTVWQRDTNVVASNFLNSSIVEINEAKKNVKLCEKCMDLNLPEYNMGFNKSGWDEYASQKQHSDKGCIANDGSNKISRK
;
A
#
# COMPACT_ATOMS: atom_id res chain seq x y z
N MET A 1 -8.43 1.75 2.02
CA MET A 1 -8.41 2.55 3.27
C MET A 1 -9.58 3.52 3.37
N THR A 2 -9.84 4.34 2.35
CA THR A 2 -10.95 5.32 2.38
C THR A 2 -12.30 4.67 2.73
N GLY A 3 -12.58 3.46 2.20
CA GLY A 3 -13.79 2.70 2.55
C GLY A 3 -13.90 2.32 4.04
N LEU A 4 -12.79 2.05 4.72
CA LEU A 4 -12.79 1.78 6.17
C LEU A 4 -12.99 3.05 6.99
N GLY A 5 -12.41 4.18 6.55
CA GLY A 5 -12.69 5.49 7.12
C GLY A 5 -14.17 5.87 6.94
N ALA A 6 -14.74 5.63 5.76
CA ALA A 6 -16.15 5.83 5.49
C ALA A 6 -17.04 4.98 6.42
N LEU A 7 -16.70 3.70 6.60
CA LEU A 7 -17.42 2.81 7.53
C LEU A 7 -17.46 3.36 8.96
N ARG A 8 -16.33 3.88 9.46
CA ARG A 8 -16.30 4.50 10.80
C ARG A 8 -17.22 5.70 10.89
N LYS A 9 -17.15 6.61 9.91
CA LYS A 9 -18.02 7.81 9.86
C LYS A 9 -19.50 7.46 9.72
N LEU A 10 -19.85 6.45 8.93
CA LEU A 10 -21.23 5.97 8.80
C LEU A 10 -21.75 5.41 10.14
N ARG A 11 -20.95 4.61 10.85
CA ARG A 11 -21.32 4.04 12.16
C ARG A 11 -21.46 5.13 13.23
N GLU A 12 -20.60 6.14 13.24
CA GLU A 12 -20.72 7.29 14.14
C GLU A 12 -22.06 8.02 13.98
N ASN A 13 -22.54 8.12 12.73
CA ASN A 13 -23.82 8.75 12.42
C ASN A 13 -25.00 7.79 12.44
N ASN A 14 -24.85 6.59 13.03
CA ASN A 14 -25.88 5.55 13.13
C ASN A 14 -26.47 5.12 11.77
N LEU A 15 -25.67 5.21 10.70
CA LEU A 15 -26.07 4.76 9.37
C LEU A 15 -25.69 3.29 9.18
N ASN A 16 -26.65 2.50 8.69
CA ASN A 16 -26.44 1.08 8.46
C ASN A 16 -25.68 0.86 7.14
N VAL A 17 -24.67 0.00 7.20
CA VAL A 17 -23.95 -0.48 6.01
C VAL A 17 -24.46 -1.88 5.68
N HIS A 18 -24.89 -2.10 4.44
CA HIS A 18 -25.39 -3.41 3.99
C HIS A 18 -24.26 -4.32 3.53
N CYS A 19 -23.37 -3.80 2.68
CA CYS A 19 -22.23 -4.53 2.12
C CYS A 19 -21.17 -3.57 1.60
N PHE A 20 -20.01 -4.12 1.26
CA PHE A 20 -19.00 -3.45 0.43
C PHE A 20 -19.12 -3.92 -1.02
N ILE A 21 -18.73 -3.05 -1.94
CA ILE A 21 -18.58 -3.36 -3.35
C ILE A 21 -17.12 -3.09 -3.74
N ASP A 22 -16.49 -4.10 -4.33
CA ASP A 22 -15.12 -3.98 -4.82
C ASP A 22 -14.98 -4.79 -6.13
N SER A 23 -14.24 -4.25 -7.09
CA SER A 23 -13.95 -4.91 -8.36
C SER A 23 -12.79 -5.91 -8.24
N ASP A 24 -11.94 -5.78 -7.21
CA ASP A 24 -10.82 -6.70 -7.00
C ASP A 24 -11.34 -8.11 -6.63
N ALA A 25 -10.93 -9.09 -7.43
CA ALA A 25 -11.29 -10.49 -7.21
C ALA A 25 -10.82 -11.04 -5.85
N ALA A 26 -9.75 -10.47 -5.27
CA ALA A 26 -9.22 -10.88 -3.98
C ALA A 26 -10.23 -10.67 -2.83
N PHE A 27 -11.15 -9.71 -2.97
CA PHE A 27 -12.17 -9.41 -1.98
C PHE A 27 -13.52 -10.09 -2.24
N ASN A 28 -13.74 -10.64 -3.45
CA ASN A 28 -15.06 -11.12 -3.85
C ASN A 28 -15.56 -12.25 -2.94
N GLU A 29 -16.79 -12.08 -2.43
CA GLU A 29 -17.48 -12.97 -1.48
C GLU A 29 -16.82 -13.13 -0.10
N LYS A 30 -15.68 -12.50 0.14
CA LYS A 30 -15.04 -12.44 1.45
C LYS A 30 -15.80 -11.48 2.37
N LYS A 31 -15.54 -11.56 3.66
CA LYS A 31 -16.07 -10.63 4.65
C LYS A 31 -15.01 -9.61 5.02
N SER A 32 -15.38 -8.34 5.03
CA SER A 32 -14.61 -7.25 5.60
C SER A 32 -15.42 -6.58 6.70
N TYR A 33 -14.88 -6.52 7.91
CA TYR A 33 -15.57 -5.95 9.09
C TYR A 33 -16.95 -6.55 9.39
N GLY A 34 -17.14 -7.83 9.08
CA GLY A 34 -18.41 -8.53 9.24
C GLY A 34 -19.38 -8.34 8.07
N TYR A 35 -19.10 -7.47 7.13
CA TYR A 35 -19.90 -7.25 5.91
C TYR A 35 -19.37 -8.08 4.75
N LYS A 36 -20.27 -8.57 3.90
CA LYS A 36 -19.89 -9.22 2.65
C LYS A 36 -19.35 -8.18 1.66
N VAL A 37 -18.35 -8.57 0.89
CA VAL A 37 -17.84 -7.79 -0.24
C VAL A 37 -18.34 -8.45 -1.52
N PHE A 38 -18.96 -7.67 -2.40
CA PHE A 38 -19.50 -8.16 -3.66
C PHE A 38 -18.84 -7.47 -4.85
N ASN A 39 -18.72 -8.21 -5.95
CA ASN A 39 -18.35 -7.63 -7.24
C ASN A 39 -19.45 -6.67 -7.74
N PRO A 40 -19.12 -5.55 -8.41
CA PRO A 40 -20.08 -4.58 -8.95
C PRO A 40 -21.20 -5.20 -9.81
N ASN A 41 -20.94 -6.30 -10.53
CA ASN A 41 -21.94 -7.00 -11.33
C ASN A 41 -23.11 -7.57 -10.51
N LYS A 42 -22.94 -7.75 -9.20
CA LYS A 42 -24.03 -8.20 -8.29
C LYS A 42 -24.91 -7.05 -7.78
N LEU A 43 -24.52 -5.80 -8.04
CA LEU A 43 -25.15 -4.62 -7.46
C LEU A 43 -26.65 -4.51 -7.83
N LYS A 44 -27.02 -4.76 -9.10
CA LYS A 44 -28.43 -4.78 -9.54
C LYS A 44 -29.29 -5.73 -8.73
N LYS A 45 -28.76 -6.93 -8.45
CA LYS A 45 -29.49 -7.93 -7.67
C LYS A 45 -29.69 -7.48 -6.22
N ILE A 46 -28.67 -6.82 -5.65
CA ILE A 46 -28.72 -6.32 -4.26
C ILE A 46 -29.75 -5.19 -4.16
N ILE A 47 -29.72 -4.22 -5.06
CA ILE A 47 -30.61 -3.05 -5.06
C ILE A 47 -32.07 -3.48 -5.22
N ASN A 48 -32.35 -4.47 -6.07
CA ASN A 48 -33.71 -4.96 -6.29
C ASN A 48 -34.34 -5.64 -5.04
N THR A 49 -33.57 -5.85 -3.97
CA THR A 49 -34.10 -6.43 -2.71
C THR A 49 -34.69 -5.39 -1.77
N SER A 50 -34.45 -4.09 -1.98
CA SER A 50 -34.98 -2.99 -1.17
C SER A 50 -34.91 -1.68 -1.97
N ASN A 51 -35.86 -0.77 -1.70
CA ASN A 51 -35.91 0.56 -2.31
C ASN A 51 -35.18 1.66 -1.50
N ASP A 52 -34.53 1.27 -0.40
CA ASP A 52 -33.93 2.20 0.57
C ASP A 52 -32.41 2.01 0.66
N PHE A 53 -31.75 2.11 -0.49
CA PHE A 53 -30.28 2.06 -0.56
C PHE A 53 -29.70 3.36 -1.11
N ALA A 54 -28.54 3.75 -0.58
CA ALA A 54 -27.65 4.71 -1.18
C ALA A 54 -26.28 4.05 -1.43
N ILE A 55 -25.57 4.51 -2.45
CA ILE A 55 -24.19 4.09 -2.74
C ILE A 55 -23.26 5.23 -2.29
N LEU A 56 -22.27 4.88 -1.47
CA LEU A 56 -21.20 5.78 -1.08
C LEU A 56 -19.91 5.38 -1.81
N VAL A 57 -19.48 6.21 -2.75
CA VAL A 57 -18.20 6.04 -3.45
C VAL A 57 -17.08 6.51 -2.53
N ALA A 58 -16.23 5.58 -2.10
CA ALA A 58 -15.16 5.84 -1.14
C ALA A 58 -13.75 5.64 -1.73
N VAL A 59 -13.57 5.91 -3.01
CA VAL A 59 -12.29 5.80 -3.72
C VAL A 59 -12.05 7.07 -4.52
N ALA A 60 -11.17 7.95 -4.03
CA ALA A 60 -10.93 9.25 -4.62
C ALA A 60 -10.38 9.20 -6.04
N LEU A 61 -9.25 8.52 -6.24
CA LEU A 61 -8.53 8.50 -7.52
C LEU A 61 -9.27 7.77 -8.66
N LYS A 62 -10.32 7.01 -8.35
CA LYS A 62 -11.13 6.24 -9.30
C LYS A 62 -12.61 6.57 -9.22
N GLU A 63 -12.96 7.70 -8.65
CA GLU A 63 -14.35 8.05 -8.43
C GLU A 63 -15.12 8.17 -9.75
N ASP A 64 -14.55 8.85 -10.75
CA ASP A 64 -15.17 9.00 -12.06
C ASP A 64 -15.30 7.67 -12.80
N GLU A 65 -14.28 6.79 -12.69
CA GLU A 65 -14.35 5.44 -13.26
C GLU A 65 -15.49 4.64 -12.64
N ILE A 66 -15.63 4.69 -11.31
CA ILE A 66 -16.72 4.02 -10.59
C ILE A 66 -18.07 4.60 -10.95
N LYS A 67 -18.21 5.93 -11.01
CA LYS A 67 -19.46 6.59 -11.44
C LYS A 67 -19.83 6.20 -12.86
N ASN A 68 -18.88 6.12 -13.79
CA ASN A 68 -19.11 5.66 -15.15
C ASN A 68 -19.58 4.20 -15.18
N GLN A 69 -18.92 3.31 -14.41
CA GLN A 69 -19.35 1.92 -14.28
C GLN A 69 -20.80 1.78 -13.73
N LEU A 70 -21.18 2.62 -12.76
CA LEU A 70 -22.55 2.65 -12.24
C LEU A 70 -23.56 3.09 -13.31
N ARG A 71 -23.21 4.06 -14.18
CA ARG A 71 -24.02 4.49 -15.33
C ARG A 71 -24.19 3.38 -16.37
N GLU A 72 -23.10 2.71 -16.75
CA GLU A 72 -23.13 1.56 -17.66
C GLU A 72 -24.04 0.43 -17.13
N LEU A 73 -24.00 0.21 -15.84
CA LEU A 73 -24.88 -0.72 -15.14
C LEU A 73 -26.32 -0.19 -14.99
N LYS A 74 -26.61 1.06 -15.40
CA LYS A 74 -27.92 1.74 -15.27
C LYS A 74 -28.46 1.74 -13.83
N ILE A 75 -27.57 1.99 -12.87
CA ILE A 75 -27.87 1.97 -11.43
C ILE A 75 -28.14 3.38 -10.91
N ASP A 76 -27.45 4.37 -11.45
CA ASP A 76 -27.50 5.78 -11.08
C ASP A 76 -28.89 6.42 -11.12
N ASN A 77 -29.80 5.88 -11.94
CA ASN A 77 -31.19 6.36 -12.05
C ASN A 77 -32.11 5.77 -10.96
N SER A 78 -31.67 4.79 -10.22
CA SER A 78 -32.50 4.04 -9.24
C SER A 78 -32.06 4.20 -7.80
N VAL A 79 -30.86 4.72 -7.56
CA VAL A 79 -30.24 4.82 -6.24
C VAL A 79 -29.44 6.12 -6.13
N LEU A 80 -29.51 6.76 -4.94
CA LEU A 80 -28.66 7.93 -4.65
C LEU A 80 -27.20 7.51 -4.59
N VAL A 81 -26.33 8.22 -5.32
CA VAL A 81 -24.89 8.02 -5.34
C VAL A 81 -24.20 9.23 -4.71
N HIS A 82 -23.47 9.00 -3.62
CA HIS A 82 -22.74 10.03 -2.89
C HIS A 82 -21.25 9.81 -3.00
N SER A 83 -20.47 10.89 -3.06
CA SER A 83 -19.01 10.88 -2.92
C SER A 83 -18.65 11.01 -1.44
N PHE A 84 -17.69 10.21 -0.99
CA PHE A 84 -17.15 10.32 0.36
C PHE A 84 -15.87 11.18 0.42
N HIS A 85 -15.18 11.28 -0.72
CA HIS A 85 -13.94 12.01 -0.81
C HIS A 85 -14.17 13.52 -0.74
N ASP A 86 -13.37 14.19 0.09
CA ASP A 86 -13.20 15.64 0.08
C ASP A 86 -11.95 15.95 -0.75
N GLU A 87 -12.13 16.54 -1.92
CA GLU A 87 -11.04 16.86 -2.86
C GLU A 87 -10.00 17.83 -2.26
N ASN A 88 -10.38 18.55 -1.20
CA ASN A 88 -9.51 19.51 -0.52
C ASN A 88 -8.77 18.89 0.68
N ALA A 89 -9.11 17.68 1.08
CA ALA A 89 -8.48 17.02 2.21
C ALA A 89 -7.35 16.08 1.75
N PRO A 90 -6.10 16.30 2.18
CA PRO A 90 -5.01 15.42 1.84
C PRO A 90 -5.10 14.09 2.60
N TYR A 91 -4.47 13.05 2.02
CA TYR A 91 -4.16 11.80 2.71
C TYR A 91 -2.88 11.97 3.51
N TYR A 92 -2.92 11.50 4.76
CA TYR A 92 -1.76 11.61 5.63
C TYR A 92 -1.06 10.25 5.79
N THR A 93 0.25 10.29 5.62
CA THR A 93 1.16 9.21 5.97
C THR A 93 2.13 9.73 7.03
N VAL A 94 2.19 9.11 8.19
CA VAL A 94 3.08 9.49 9.28
C VAL A 94 4.05 8.34 9.54
N ASP A 95 5.33 8.59 9.30
CA ASP A 95 6.40 7.67 9.65
C ASP A 95 6.72 7.79 11.14
N ILE A 96 6.06 6.99 11.95
CA ILE A 96 6.23 7.04 13.42
C ILE A 96 7.57 6.47 13.89
N LEU A 97 8.23 5.68 13.04
CA LEU A 97 9.51 5.04 13.32
C LEU A 97 10.32 4.88 12.04
N SER A 98 11.41 5.62 11.90
CA SER A 98 12.27 5.58 10.70
C SER A 98 13.23 4.38 10.65
N SER A 99 13.18 3.47 11.62
CA SER A 99 14.04 2.29 11.69
C SER A 99 13.30 1.05 11.20
N CYS A 100 14.04 0.15 10.54
CA CYS A 100 13.55 -1.17 10.13
C CYS A 100 14.55 -2.24 10.52
N ASN A 101 14.07 -3.45 10.83
CA ASN A 101 14.90 -4.62 11.10
C ASN A 101 15.39 -5.32 9.82
N LEU A 102 14.89 -4.92 8.63
CA LEU A 102 15.27 -5.47 7.33
C LEU A 102 16.05 -4.47 6.49
N LYS A 103 16.75 -4.99 5.46
CA LYS A 103 17.48 -4.24 4.42
C LYS A 103 17.04 -4.70 3.04
N CYS A 104 15.74 -4.58 2.74
CA CYS A 104 15.18 -5.04 1.47
C CYS A 104 15.84 -4.35 0.27
N ALA A 105 16.17 -5.11 -0.78
CA ALA A 105 16.93 -4.61 -1.94
C ALA A 105 16.27 -3.42 -2.67
N SER A 106 14.92 -3.38 -2.69
CA SER A 106 14.15 -2.28 -3.28
C SER A 106 13.91 -1.10 -2.32
N CYS A 107 14.36 -1.18 -1.07
CA CYS A 107 14.11 -0.18 -0.04
C CYS A 107 15.35 0.70 0.19
N PRO A 108 15.17 2.01 0.49
CA PRO A 108 16.30 2.88 0.83
C PRO A 108 17.13 2.43 2.03
N HIS A 109 16.60 1.62 2.94
CA HIS A 109 17.38 1.02 4.04
C HIS A 109 18.53 0.09 3.59
N SER A 110 18.55 -0.32 2.32
CA SER A 110 19.69 -1.05 1.74
C SER A 110 20.82 -0.14 1.23
N ILE A 111 20.58 1.17 1.15
CA ILE A 111 21.56 2.15 0.66
C ILE A 111 22.52 2.46 1.81
N GLU A 112 23.80 2.19 1.60
CA GLU A 112 24.86 2.60 2.52
C GLU A 112 24.98 4.14 2.49
N ASP A 113 25.34 4.76 3.63
CA ASP A 113 25.49 6.22 3.80
C ASP A 113 24.24 7.06 3.48
N SER A 114 23.06 6.49 3.65
CA SER A 114 21.82 7.25 3.48
C SER A 114 21.56 8.18 4.67
N ASP A 115 21.22 9.45 4.40
CA ASP A 115 20.78 10.46 5.39
C ASP A 115 19.36 10.20 5.93
N VAL A 116 19.08 8.94 6.24
CA VAL A 116 17.80 8.56 6.78
C VAL A 116 17.57 9.19 8.13
N PRO A 117 16.38 9.75 8.38
CA PRO A 117 16.00 10.09 9.73
C PRO A 117 16.04 8.84 10.61
N LYS A 118 17.01 8.80 11.49
CA LYS A 118 17.04 7.76 12.53
C LYS A 118 16.26 8.30 13.71
N GLY A 119 15.17 7.65 14.07
CA GLY A 119 14.40 8.08 15.23
C GLY A 119 13.05 7.41 15.34
N SER A 120 12.45 7.62 16.48
CA SER A 120 11.08 7.23 16.81
C SER A 120 10.36 8.49 17.27
N MET A 121 9.18 8.73 16.74
CA MET A 121 8.30 9.78 17.19
C MET A 121 7.82 9.45 18.61
N THR A 122 7.94 10.36 19.58
CA THR A 122 7.37 10.11 20.90
C THR A 122 5.85 10.12 20.83
N LEU A 123 5.18 9.47 21.80
CA LEU A 123 3.72 9.53 21.88
C LEU A 123 3.21 10.99 22.01
N GLY A 124 3.92 11.84 22.76
CA GLY A 124 3.59 13.27 22.90
C GLY A 124 3.66 14.01 21.57
N THR A 125 4.77 13.85 20.86
CA THR A 125 4.97 14.44 19.53
C THR A 125 3.93 13.94 18.52
N PHE A 126 3.60 12.64 18.56
CA PHE A 126 2.54 12.10 17.69
C PHE A 126 1.19 12.74 17.97
N LYS A 127 0.82 12.94 19.22
CA LYS A 127 -0.43 13.61 19.60
C LYS A 127 -0.48 15.03 19.04
N GLU A 128 0.59 15.81 19.17
CA GLU A 128 0.67 17.17 18.59
C GLU A 128 0.51 17.15 17.06
N VAL A 129 1.17 16.22 16.37
CA VAL A 129 1.04 16.03 14.92
C VAL A 129 -0.39 15.69 14.55
N PHE A 130 -0.99 14.73 15.24
CA PHE A 130 -2.32 14.27 14.91
C PHE A 130 -3.40 15.30 15.24
N ASP A 131 -3.29 16.03 16.36
CA ASP A 131 -4.19 17.13 16.68
C ASP A 131 -4.14 18.25 15.64
N LYS A 132 -2.94 18.55 15.12
CA LYS A 132 -2.79 19.47 13.98
C LYS A 132 -3.45 18.93 12.71
N ILE A 133 -3.29 17.64 12.39
CA ILE A 133 -3.97 17.01 11.24
C ILE A 133 -5.47 17.18 11.35
N ILE A 134 -6.07 16.87 12.50
CA ILE A 134 -7.52 17.02 12.74
C ILE A 134 -7.97 18.47 12.61
N LYS A 135 -7.17 19.41 13.11
CA LYS A 135 -7.46 20.84 13.02
C LYS A 135 -7.41 21.34 11.56
N ASP A 136 -6.38 20.96 10.82
CA ASP A 136 -6.13 21.45 9.45
C ASP A 136 -7.00 20.72 8.41
N SER A 137 -7.42 19.48 8.70
CA SER A 137 -8.21 18.60 7.82
C SER A 137 -9.29 17.86 8.62
N PRO A 138 -10.39 18.54 9.02
CA PRO A 138 -11.45 17.93 9.85
C PRO A 138 -12.17 16.75 9.18
N SER A 139 -12.13 16.68 7.85
CA SER A 139 -12.72 15.60 7.05
C SER A 139 -11.84 14.35 6.96
N VAL A 140 -10.62 14.35 7.54
CA VAL A 140 -9.74 13.17 7.51
C VAL A 140 -10.48 11.94 8.06
N SER A 141 -10.43 10.86 7.30
CA SER A 141 -11.16 9.62 7.62
C SER A 141 -10.24 8.45 7.97
N HIS A 142 -9.00 8.52 7.52
CA HIS A 142 -7.98 7.52 7.82
C HIS A 142 -6.58 8.13 7.81
N ILE A 143 -5.65 7.44 8.46
CA ILE A 143 -4.23 7.79 8.49
C ILE A 143 -3.39 6.53 8.31
N SER A 144 -2.29 6.64 7.57
CA SER A 144 -1.28 5.59 7.41
C SER A 144 -0.13 5.85 8.38
N LEU A 145 0.15 4.90 9.28
CA LEU A 145 1.20 5.01 10.30
C LEU A 145 2.45 4.23 9.87
N TYR A 146 2.87 4.41 8.64
CA TYR A 146 4.06 3.79 8.06
C TYR A 146 4.59 4.61 6.88
N SER A 147 5.88 4.53 6.64
CA SER A 147 6.53 4.96 5.41
C SER A 147 7.69 4.00 5.09
N TRP A 148 8.90 4.35 5.45
CA TRP A 148 10.08 3.52 5.23
C TRP A 148 10.44 2.62 6.40
N GLY A 149 10.00 2.94 7.63
CA GLY A 149 10.28 2.16 8.83
C GLY A 149 9.35 0.97 9.05
N GLU A 150 9.60 0.21 10.11
CA GLU A 150 8.76 -0.92 10.57
C GLU A 150 7.91 -0.50 11.78
N PRO A 151 6.64 -0.14 11.59
CA PRO A 151 5.82 0.43 12.67
C PRO A 151 5.56 -0.52 13.83
N LEU A 152 5.55 -1.84 13.60
CA LEU A 152 5.33 -2.81 14.70
C LEU A 152 6.50 -2.87 15.71
N LEU A 153 7.62 -2.23 15.41
CA LEU A 153 8.72 -2.05 16.36
C LEU A 153 8.52 -0.84 17.27
N HIS A 154 7.56 0.06 16.97
CA HIS A 154 7.33 1.26 17.77
C HIS A 154 6.79 0.89 19.16
N PRO A 155 7.40 1.40 20.26
CA PRO A 155 7.07 0.95 21.62
C PRO A 155 5.65 1.32 22.10
N TYR A 156 5.07 2.39 21.55
CA TYR A 156 3.76 2.94 21.93
C TYR A 156 2.72 2.87 20.79
N LEU A 157 2.87 1.91 19.87
CA LEU A 157 1.99 1.83 18.71
C LEU A 157 0.52 1.60 19.10
N ASP A 158 0.26 0.78 20.10
CA ASP A 158 -1.09 0.55 20.62
C ASP A 158 -1.74 1.81 21.18
N GLU A 159 -0.97 2.65 21.90
CA GLU A 159 -1.45 3.93 22.43
C GLU A 159 -1.70 4.96 21.30
N ILE A 160 -0.84 4.96 20.28
CA ILE A 160 -1.01 5.78 19.07
C ILE A 160 -2.30 5.41 18.35
N ILE A 161 -2.56 4.11 18.11
CA ILE A 161 -3.79 3.63 17.47
C ILE A 161 -5.01 4.06 18.27
N ASN A 162 -5.02 3.88 19.59
CA ASN A 162 -6.13 4.27 20.45
C ASN A 162 -6.38 5.77 20.34
N TYR A 163 -5.33 6.60 20.37
CA TYR A 163 -5.47 8.05 20.26
C TYR A 163 -6.09 8.52 18.93
N VAL A 164 -5.74 7.85 17.83
CA VAL A 164 -6.35 8.10 16.51
C VAL A 164 -7.83 7.68 16.51
N HIS A 165 -8.13 6.54 17.10
CA HIS A 165 -9.49 6.02 17.19
C HIS A 165 -10.41 6.89 18.08
N ASP A 166 -9.89 7.55 19.11
CA ASP A 166 -10.64 8.49 19.95
C ASP A 166 -11.18 9.70 19.14
N LYS A 167 -10.59 9.98 17.97
CA LYS A 167 -11.07 10.98 17.00
C LYS A 167 -11.83 10.36 15.82
N ASN A 168 -12.20 9.09 15.93
CA ASN A 168 -12.96 8.33 14.95
C ASN A 168 -12.32 8.28 13.54
N VAL A 169 -10.99 8.22 13.48
CA VAL A 169 -10.18 8.08 12.26
C VAL A 169 -9.68 6.65 12.16
N ALA A 170 -9.72 6.06 10.96
CA ALA A 170 -9.22 4.71 10.72
C ALA A 170 -7.70 4.68 10.65
N VAL A 171 -7.09 3.58 11.11
CA VAL A 171 -5.64 3.37 11.14
C VAL A 171 -5.22 2.28 10.16
N ALA A 172 -4.27 2.62 9.28
CA ALA A 172 -3.57 1.66 8.43
C ALA A 172 -2.14 1.46 8.92
N LEU A 173 -1.73 0.19 8.94
CA LEU A 173 -0.36 -0.25 9.20
C LEU A 173 0.20 -1.01 8.00
N SER A 174 1.52 -1.00 7.85
CA SER A 174 2.25 -1.89 6.94
C SER A 174 3.44 -2.49 7.66
N SER A 175 3.61 -3.81 7.59
CA SER A 175 4.67 -4.52 8.29
C SER A 175 5.30 -5.60 7.43
N ASN A 176 6.59 -5.86 7.64
CA ASN A 176 7.28 -7.01 7.10
C ASN A 176 6.99 -8.31 7.92
N LEU A 177 6.43 -8.18 9.08
CA LEU A 177 6.06 -9.23 10.04
C LEU A 177 7.21 -10.19 10.42
N SER A 178 8.46 -9.93 10.03
CA SER A 178 9.64 -10.72 10.39
C SER A 178 10.24 -10.24 11.72
N ILE A 179 9.46 -10.32 12.79
CA ILE A 179 9.76 -9.79 14.11
C ILE A 179 9.53 -10.88 15.16
N ASN A 180 10.46 -11.03 16.11
CA ASN A 180 10.23 -11.84 17.30
C ASN A 180 9.32 -11.06 18.26
N PHE A 181 8.04 -11.39 18.23
CA PHE A 181 7.07 -10.75 19.11
C PHE A 181 7.07 -11.37 20.51
N ASP A 182 7.03 -10.48 21.49
CA ASP A 182 6.59 -10.78 22.85
C ASP A 182 5.06 -10.50 22.97
N LYS A 183 4.62 -10.03 24.12
CA LYS A 183 3.21 -9.59 24.32
C LYS A 183 2.82 -8.33 23.54
N ARG A 184 3.73 -7.72 22.79
CA ARG A 184 3.48 -6.45 22.06
C ARG A 184 2.47 -6.61 20.94
N LEU A 185 2.57 -7.70 20.15
CA LEU A 185 1.61 -7.92 19.07
C LEU A 185 0.17 -8.01 19.61
N GLU A 186 -0.04 -8.67 20.75
CA GLU A 186 -1.38 -8.74 21.36
C GLU A 186 -1.91 -7.36 21.78
N LYS A 187 -1.05 -6.46 22.30
CA LYS A 187 -1.45 -5.08 22.64
C LYS A 187 -1.87 -4.31 21.39
N ILE A 188 -1.08 -4.40 20.31
CA ILE A 188 -1.39 -3.77 19.02
C ILE A 188 -2.73 -4.27 18.47
N ILE A 189 -2.97 -5.59 18.51
CA ILE A 189 -4.23 -6.17 18.04
C ILE A 189 -5.42 -5.72 18.91
N LYS A 190 -5.26 -5.62 20.23
CA LYS A 190 -6.29 -5.07 21.13
C LYS A 190 -6.65 -3.61 20.83
N ALA A 191 -5.72 -2.82 20.30
CA ALA A 191 -5.99 -1.47 19.82
C ALA A 191 -6.78 -1.43 18.51
N LYS A 192 -7.01 -2.59 17.86
CA LYS A 192 -7.91 -2.79 16.71
C LYS A 192 -7.54 -1.97 15.47
N PRO A 193 -6.29 -2.02 14.96
CA PRO A 193 -5.98 -1.35 13.71
C PRO A 193 -6.99 -1.76 12.63
N ASP A 194 -7.41 -0.83 11.79
CA ASP A 194 -8.44 -1.10 10.79
C ASP A 194 -7.90 -1.90 9.60
N TYR A 195 -6.66 -1.64 9.23
CA TYR A 195 -5.99 -2.30 8.11
C TYR A 195 -4.55 -2.64 8.47
N LEU A 196 -4.15 -3.87 8.21
CA LEU A 196 -2.78 -4.33 8.36
C LEU A 196 -2.29 -4.95 7.06
N LYS A 197 -1.45 -4.22 6.35
CA LYS A 197 -0.75 -4.70 5.17
C LYS A 197 0.49 -5.49 5.60
N ILE A 198 0.65 -6.70 5.10
CA ILE A 198 1.86 -7.51 5.28
C ILE A 198 2.64 -7.49 3.97
N SER A 199 3.78 -6.80 3.95
CA SER A 199 4.65 -6.74 2.78
C SER A 199 5.42 -8.04 2.63
N LEU A 200 5.20 -8.76 1.54
CA LEU A 200 5.73 -10.10 1.33
C LEU A 200 6.08 -10.33 -0.14
N SER A 201 7.04 -11.23 -0.41
CA SER A 201 7.46 -11.53 -1.79
C SER A 201 8.02 -12.95 -1.95
N GLY A 202 7.53 -13.90 -1.17
CA GLY A 202 7.91 -15.29 -1.32
C GLY A 202 7.27 -16.18 -0.27
N PHE A 203 6.97 -17.42 -0.62
CA PHE A 203 6.51 -18.47 0.31
C PHE A 203 7.68 -19.32 0.81
N TYR A 204 8.69 -19.53 -0.06
CA TYR A 204 9.90 -20.29 0.25
C TYR A 204 11.08 -19.37 0.59
N PRO A 205 12.06 -19.86 1.38
CA PRO A 205 13.19 -19.05 1.82
C PRO A 205 13.97 -18.38 0.68
N ASP A 206 14.24 -19.10 -0.39
CA ASP A 206 15.04 -18.60 -1.49
C ASP A 206 14.37 -17.39 -2.17
N ALA A 207 13.07 -17.50 -2.48
CA ALA A 207 12.31 -16.38 -3.07
C ALA A 207 12.19 -15.19 -2.11
N TYR A 208 11.96 -15.45 -0.82
CA TYR A 208 11.81 -14.39 0.19
C TYR A 208 13.12 -13.68 0.49
N ASN A 209 14.21 -14.42 0.69
CA ASN A 209 15.49 -13.86 1.12
C ASN A 209 16.14 -12.96 0.04
N ASN A 210 15.87 -13.24 -1.24
CA ASN A 210 16.36 -12.40 -2.34
C ASN A 210 15.79 -10.97 -2.29
N THR A 211 14.66 -10.76 -1.67
CA THR A 211 13.92 -9.49 -1.66
C THR A 211 13.85 -8.87 -0.26
N HIS A 212 13.60 -9.66 0.77
CA HIS A 212 13.46 -9.24 2.18
C HIS A 212 14.74 -9.59 2.98
N GLN A 213 15.84 -8.93 2.62
CA GLN A 213 17.14 -9.22 3.22
C GLN A 213 17.13 -8.98 4.73
N GLY A 214 17.62 -9.97 5.48
CA GLY A 214 17.61 -10.00 6.94
C GLY A 214 16.34 -10.55 7.58
N GLY A 215 15.32 -10.90 6.78
CA GLY A 215 14.10 -11.54 7.27
C GLY A 215 14.15 -13.08 7.29
N ASP A 216 13.16 -13.69 7.94
CA ASP A 216 12.94 -15.14 7.94
C ASP A 216 11.47 -15.46 7.62
N ILE A 217 11.23 -16.06 6.45
CA ILE A 217 9.86 -16.44 6.02
C ILE A 217 9.19 -17.45 6.96
N ARG A 218 9.96 -18.28 7.66
CA ARG A 218 9.39 -19.23 8.63
C ARG A 218 8.82 -18.48 9.84
N LEU A 219 9.55 -17.46 10.30
CA LEU A 219 9.08 -16.55 11.35
C LEU A 219 7.83 -15.78 10.89
N VAL A 220 7.85 -15.25 9.67
CA VAL A 220 6.68 -14.54 9.10
C VAL A 220 5.46 -15.44 9.05
N LYS A 221 5.60 -16.68 8.54
CA LYS A 221 4.46 -17.64 8.51
C LYS A 221 3.96 -17.96 9.92
N SER A 222 4.87 -18.20 10.87
CA SER A 222 4.48 -18.40 12.28
C SER A 222 3.71 -17.19 12.84
N ASN A 223 4.16 -15.98 12.52
CA ASN A 223 3.50 -14.76 12.96
C ASN A 223 2.13 -14.52 12.26
N LEU A 224 1.94 -15.00 11.04
CA LEU A 224 0.62 -14.97 10.39
C LEU A 224 -0.40 -15.85 11.16
N TYR A 225 0.00 -17.06 11.58
CA TYR A 225 -0.85 -17.90 12.46
C TYR A 225 -1.09 -17.26 13.82
N LEU A 226 -0.05 -16.69 14.45
CA LEU A 226 -0.18 -15.95 15.71
C LEU A 226 -1.13 -14.76 15.55
N LEU A 227 -1.02 -14.01 14.46
CA LEU A 227 -1.90 -12.89 14.16
C LEU A 227 -3.36 -13.35 14.07
N ARG A 228 -3.66 -14.42 13.33
CA ARG A 228 -5.02 -14.98 13.25
C ARG A 228 -5.54 -15.39 14.63
N TYR A 229 -4.75 -16.12 15.39
CA TYR A 229 -5.10 -16.52 16.76
C TYR A 229 -5.43 -15.31 17.64
N LEU A 230 -4.62 -14.25 17.59
CA LEU A 230 -4.83 -13.05 18.41
C LEU A 230 -6.07 -12.25 17.96
N LEU A 231 -6.35 -12.18 16.67
CA LEU A 231 -7.57 -11.55 16.15
C LEU A 231 -8.82 -12.29 16.66
N ASP A 232 -8.82 -13.62 16.61
CA ASP A 232 -9.94 -14.46 17.09
C ASP A 232 -10.10 -14.37 18.60
N LYS A 233 -9.00 -14.55 19.35
CA LYS A 233 -8.98 -14.48 20.81
C LYS A 233 -9.56 -13.17 21.34
N ASN A 234 -9.29 -12.06 20.66
CA ASN A 234 -9.71 -10.73 21.09
C ASN A 234 -10.98 -10.22 20.37
N ASN A 235 -11.60 -11.05 19.52
CA ASN A 235 -12.75 -10.69 18.68
C ASN A 235 -12.53 -9.40 17.90
N VAL A 236 -11.40 -9.32 17.18
CA VAL A 236 -10.98 -8.14 16.40
C VAL A 236 -11.10 -8.41 14.91
N ASN A 237 -11.70 -7.49 14.17
CA ASN A 237 -11.93 -7.56 12.74
C ASN A 237 -10.99 -6.64 11.94
N THR A 238 -9.68 -6.74 12.14
CA THR A 238 -8.70 -6.06 11.28
C THR A 238 -8.72 -6.69 9.89
N LEU A 239 -8.76 -5.87 8.84
CA LEU A 239 -8.53 -6.34 7.47
C LEU A 239 -7.04 -6.60 7.29
N VAL A 240 -6.65 -7.87 7.18
CA VAL A 240 -5.27 -8.28 6.93
C VAL A 240 -5.08 -8.56 5.45
N ASP A 241 -4.15 -7.86 4.84
CA ASP A 241 -3.82 -7.92 3.42
C ASP A 241 -2.36 -8.32 3.21
N ILE A 242 -2.13 -9.50 2.69
CA ILE A 242 -0.80 -9.95 2.26
C ILE A 242 -0.53 -9.29 0.91
N ASN A 243 0.19 -8.17 0.95
CA ASN A 243 0.63 -7.45 -0.24
C ASN A 243 1.84 -8.14 -0.85
N TYR A 244 1.57 -8.99 -1.86
CA TYR A 244 2.56 -9.86 -2.48
C TYR A 244 3.20 -9.16 -3.67
N HIS A 245 4.50 -8.83 -3.53
CA HIS A 245 5.27 -8.20 -4.60
C HIS A 245 5.79 -9.25 -5.59
N LEU A 246 5.40 -9.10 -6.84
CA LEU A 246 5.73 -10.02 -7.93
C LEU A 246 7.12 -9.74 -8.48
N TYR A 247 7.98 -10.76 -8.42
CA TYR A 247 9.29 -10.85 -9.06
C TYR A 247 9.35 -12.06 -9.97
N LYS A 248 10.43 -12.24 -10.75
CA LYS A 248 10.61 -13.42 -11.63
C LYS A 248 10.58 -14.73 -10.83
N ASP A 249 11.29 -14.78 -9.72
CA ASP A 249 11.58 -16.01 -8.97
C ASP A 249 10.49 -16.39 -7.97
N ASN A 250 9.44 -15.58 -7.80
CA ASN A 250 8.42 -15.81 -6.79
C ASN A 250 7.01 -16.04 -7.35
N SER A 251 6.89 -16.25 -8.66
CA SER A 251 5.64 -16.53 -9.36
C SER A 251 5.17 -17.99 -9.19
N PHE A 252 4.01 -18.33 -9.77
CA PHE A 252 3.44 -19.68 -9.82
C PHE A 252 3.23 -20.34 -8.46
N GLU A 253 4.05 -21.34 -8.09
CA GLU A 253 3.87 -22.12 -6.88
C GLU A 253 4.01 -21.28 -5.61
N ASN A 254 4.93 -20.32 -5.57
CA ASN A 254 5.10 -19.41 -4.45
C ASN A 254 3.80 -18.63 -4.17
N ILE A 255 3.18 -18.07 -5.22
CA ILE A 255 1.92 -17.32 -5.09
C ILE A 255 0.80 -18.24 -4.62
N ARG A 256 0.61 -19.38 -5.30
CA ARG A 256 -0.45 -20.34 -4.97
C ARG A 256 -0.38 -20.79 -3.52
N LYS A 257 0.82 -21.13 -3.05
CA LYS A 257 1.05 -21.52 -1.64
C LYS A 257 0.75 -20.39 -0.66
N MET A 258 1.00 -19.14 -1.05
CA MET A 258 0.66 -17.99 -0.23
C MET A 258 -0.85 -17.72 -0.22
N GLU A 259 -1.51 -17.88 -1.37
CA GLU A 259 -2.97 -17.81 -1.48
C GLU A 259 -3.65 -18.89 -0.65
N ASP A 260 -3.17 -20.15 -0.73
CA ASP A 260 -3.67 -21.28 0.09
C ASP A 260 -3.56 -20.94 1.60
N LEU A 261 -2.41 -20.40 2.05
CA LEU A 261 -2.20 -20.01 3.44
C LEU A 261 -3.09 -18.83 3.85
N ALA A 262 -3.24 -17.84 2.99
CA ALA A 262 -4.09 -16.69 3.27
C ALA A 262 -5.56 -17.09 3.37
N ASP A 263 -6.03 -17.98 2.51
CA ASP A 263 -7.39 -18.52 2.56
C ASP A 263 -7.65 -19.31 3.84
N GLU A 264 -6.70 -20.17 4.27
CA GLU A 264 -6.75 -20.88 5.55
C GLU A 264 -6.90 -19.89 6.73
N LEU A 265 -6.18 -18.77 6.70
CA LEU A 265 -6.18 -17.77 7.77
C LEU A 265 -7.31 -16.73 7.63
N GLY A 266 -8.11 -16.77 6.55
CA GLY A 266 -9.14 -15.77 6.29
C GLY A 266 -8.57 -14.38 5.98
N PHE A 267 -7.35 -14.30 5.43
CA PHE A 267 -6.69 -13.09 4.96
C PHE A 267 -6.88 -12.92 3.46
N ILE A 268 -6.56 -11.74 2.93
CA ILE A 268 -6.56 -11.49 1.49
C ILE A 268 -5.14 -11.44 0.96
N VAL A 269 -4.96 -11.68 -0.34
CA VAL A 269 -3.69 -11.50 -1.04
C VAL A 269 -3.89 -10.49 -2.15
N SER A 270 -3.22 -9.34 -2.04
CA SER A 270 -3.15 -8.31 -3.08
C SER A 270 -1.83 -8.45 -3.83
N LYS A 271 -1.89 -8.73 -5.13
CA LYS A 271 -0.68 -8.88 -5.96
C LYS A 271 -0.32 -7.56 -6.61
N THR A 272 0.92 -7.12 -6.40
CA THR A 272 1.49 -5.93 -7.02
C THR A 272 2.82 -6.25 -7.67
N TYR A 273 3.16 -5.58 -8.76
CA TYR A 273 4.49 -5.70 -9.35
C TYR A 273 5.52 -5.01 -8.46
N ALA A 274 6.68 -5.65 -8.29
CA ALA A 274 7.78 -5.04 -7.58
C ALA A 274 8.31 -3.83 -8.37
N LEU A 275 8.53 -2.73 -7.66
CA LEU A 275 9.09 -1.48 -8.19
C LEU A 275 10.48 -1.22 -7.62
N VAL A 276 11.30 -0.50 -8.36
CA VAL A 276 12.54 0.06 -7.82
C VAL A 276 12.20 1.32 -7.02
N MET A 277 12.69 1.39 -5.81
CA MET A 277 12.53 2.53 -4.91
C MET A 277 13.90 2.92 -4.32
N PRO A 278 14.11 4.17 -3.94
CA PRO A 278 13.23 5.33 -4.09
C PRO A 278 13.22 5.92 -5.51
N LEU A 279 12.41 6.96 -5.73
CA LEU A 279 12.26 7.65 -7.02
C LEU A 279 13.59 8.08 -7.63
N GLU A 280 14.54 8.51 -6.80
CA GLU A 280 15.87 8.95 -7.23
C GLU A 280 16.62 7.85 -8.00
N ARG A 281 16.45 6.58 -7.64
CA ARG A 281 17.04 5.43 -8.34
C ARG A 281 16.39 5.23 -9.72
N VAL A 282 15.08 5.41 -9.82
CA VAL A 282 14.35 5.32 -11.10
C VAL A 282 14.78 6.45 -12.04
N ILE A 283 14.93 7.67 -11.52
CA ILE A 283 15.41 8.81 -12.30
C ILE A 283 16.86 8.59 -12.75
N ALA A 284 17.74 8.08 -11.88
CA ALA A 284 19.11 7.76 -12.24
C ALA A 284 19.19 6.68 -13.33
N HIS A 285 18.28 5.69 -13.30
CA HIS A 285 18.15 4.70 -14.36
C HIS A 285 17.78 5.37 -15.69
N GLN A 286 16.78 6.23 -15.70
CA GLN A 286 16.34 6.96 -16.91
C GLN A 286 17.43 7.90 -17.47
N ASP A 287 18.31 8.40 -16.61
CA ASP A 287 19.50 9.18 -17.01
C ASP A 287 20.66 8.30 -17.53
N GLY A 288 20.50 6.98 -17.59
CA GLY A 288 21.56 6.06 -17.98
C GLY A 288 22.67 5.88 -16.93
N LYS A 289 22.38 6.20 -15.66
CA LYS A 289 23.32 6.15 -14.53
C LYS A 289 22.79 5.34 -13.34
N PRO A 290 22.24 4.12 -13.56
CA PRO A 290 21.76 3.32 -12.45
C PRO A 290 22.91 2.88 -11.56
N ASP A 291 22.71 2.86 -10.24
CA ASP A 291 23.65 2.25 -9.31
C ASP A 291 23.69 0.71 -9.46
N PHE A 292 24.73 0.10 -8.88
CA PHE A 292 24.92 -1.35 -8.97
C PHE A 292 23.73 -2.14 -8.39
N GLN A 293 23.15 -1.69 -7.27
CA GLN A 293 22.02 -2.36 -6.63
C GLN A 293 20.77 -2.27 -7.50
N THR A 294 20.52 -1.14 -8.14
CA THR A 294 19.41 -0.97 -9.11
C THR A 294 19.57 -1.94 -10.29
N GLN A 295 20.79 -2.05 -10.85
CA GLN A 295 21.07 -2.99 -11.95
C GLN A 295 20.86 -4.46 -11.55
N GLN A 296 21.20 -4.84 -10.32
CA GLN A 296 20.95 -6.20 -9.82
C GLN A 296 19.45 -6.45 -9.56
N LEU A 297 18.77 -5.50 -8.95
CA LEU A 297 17.34 -5.60 -8.68
C LEU A 297 16.53 -5.72 -9.97
N GLU A 298 16.88 -4.92 -10.99
CA GLU A 298 16.18 -4.92 -12.27
C GLU A 298 16.20 -6.29 -12.98
N LYS A 299 17.29 -7.04 -12.85
CA LYS A 299 17.37 -8.42 -13.38
C LYS A 299 16.29 -9.34 -12.79
N ASN A 300 15.86 -9.07 -11.57
CA ASN A 300 14.88 -9.87 -10.84
C ASN A 300 13.44 -9.34 -11.01
N LEU A 301 13.25 -8.14 -11.57
CA LEU A 301 11.92 -7.60 -11.80
C LEU A 301 11.18 -8.39 -12.86
N LEU A 302 9.94 -8.76 -12.60
CA LEU A 302 9.05 -9.40 -13.59
C LEU A 302 8.68 -8.43 -14.70
N VAL A 303 8.48 -7.16 -14.38
CA VAL A 303 8.34 -6.04 -15.31
C VAL A 303 9.45 -5.05 -15.01
N THR A 304 10.31 -4.78 -15.99
CA THR A 304 11.45 -3.84 -15.81
C THR A 304 10.98 -2.40 -15.65
N ILE A 305 11.86 -1.49 -15.24
CA ILE A 305 11.53 -0.07 -15.10
C ILE A 305 10.97 0.48 -16.42
N ASP A 306 11.66 0.24 -17.55
CA ASP A 306 11.25 0.79 -18.86
C ASP A 306 9.92 0.21 -19.33
N GLU A 307 9.71 -1.11 -19.18
CA GLU A 307 8.44 -1.77 -19.51
C GLU A 307 7.29 -1.23 -18.66
N GLY A 308 7.51 -1.03 -17.36
CA GLY A 308 6.52 -0.47 -16.45
C GLY A 308 6.16 0.98 -16.79
N ILE A 309 7.15 1.80 -17.13
CA ILE A 309 6.93 3.18 -17.59
C ILE A 309 6.14 3.16 -18.90
N GLN A 310 6.51 2.31 -19.85
CA GLN A 310 5.81 2.18 -21.13
C GLN A 310 4.35 1.76 -20.93
N ALA A 311 4.10 0.70 -20.14
CA ALA A 311 2.75 0.24 -19.85
C ALA A 311 1.88 1.32 -19.18
N SER A 312 2.46 2.05 -18.20
CA SER A 312 1.75 3.08 -17.45
C SER A 312 1.47 4.33 -18.29
N SER A 313 2.29 4.64 -19.28
CA SER A 313 2.15 5.84 -20.14
C SER A 313 0.86 5.88 -20.96
N GLU A 314 0.19 4.74 -21.15
CA GLU A 314 -1.14 4.67 -21.80
C GLU A 314 -2.25 5.28 -20.93
N MET A 315 -2.04 5.34 -19.61
CA MET A 315 -2.98 5.87 -18.62
C MET A 315 -2.57 7.28 -18.18
N LYS A 316 -2.50 8.21 -19.13
CA LYS A 316 -2.02 9.56 -18.86
C LYS A 316 -2.87 10.28 -17.82
N LEU A 317 -2.20 10.77 -16.78
CA LEU A 317 -2.77 11.78 -15.89
C LEU A 317 -2.97 13.11 -16.64
N PRO A 318 -3.89 13.97 -16.21
CA PRO A 318 -3.96 15.33 -16.72
C PRO A 318 -2.58 16.00 -16.63
N VAL A 319 -2.28 16.84 -17.64
CA VAL A 319 -0.96 17.50 -17.72
C VAL A 319 -0.64 18.24 -16.41
N ASN A 320 0.57 18.02 -15.91
CA ASN A 320 1.07 18.61 -14.67
C ASN A 320 0.30 18.25 -13.38
N THR A 321 -0.41 17.14 -13.34
CA THR A 321 -1.05 16.64 -12.10
C THR A 321 -0.33 15.41 -11.57
N CYS A 322 -0.24 15.29 -10.25
CA CYS A 322 0.26 14.11 -9.58
C CYS A 322 -0.44 13.94 -8.23
N PRO A 323 -1.22 12.86 -8.03
CA PRO A 323 -1.96 12.65 -6.79
C PRO A 323 -1.07 12.61 -5.53
N PHE A 324 0.17 12.12 -5.65
CA PHE A 324 1.11 12.15 -4.52
C PHE A 324 1.54 13.57 -4.15
N ARG A 325 1.69 14.45 -5.14
CA ARG A 325 2.02 15.86 -4.91
C ARG A 325 0.81 16.62 -4.36
N GLU A 326 -0.36 16.39 -4.92
CA GLU A 326 -1.53 17.24 -4.69
C GLU A 326 -2.38 16.79 -3.50
N ASN A 327 -2.49 15.47 -3.31
CA ASN A 327 -3.45 14.89 -2.37
C ASN A 327 -2.81 14.17 -1.18
N GLN A 328 -1.47 14.12 -1.05
CA GLN A 328 -0.83 13.40 0.02
C GLN A 328 0.16 14.27 0.80
N ILE A 329 0.13 14.17 2.12
CA ILE A 329 1.14 14.74 3.02
C ILE A 329 1.83 13.61 3.76
N ASN A 330 3.15 13.51 3.60
CA ASN A 330 4.00 12.57 4.30
C ASN A 330 4.73 13.31 5.41
N ILE A 331 4.72 12.77 6.61
CA ILE A 331 5.38 13.35 7.79
C ILE A 331 6.38 12.32 8.30
N ASN A 332 7.65 12.67 8.28
CA ASN A 332 8.71 11.80 8.79
C ASN A 332 8.76 11.84 10.33
N ALA A 333 9.45 10.86 10.95
CA ALA A 333 9.56 10.77 12.40
C ALA A 333 10.25 11.99 13.06
N ASP A 334 11.03 12.75 12.30
CA ASP A 334 11.66 14.01 12.71
C ASP A 334 10.82 15.26 12.38
N LEU A 335 9.56 15.05 11.99
CA LEU A 335 8.60 16.08 11.61
C LEU A 335 8.86 16.76 10.24
N SER A 336 9.91 16.42 9.53
CA SER A 336 10.11 16.92 8.18
C SER A 336 9.05 16.38 7.21
N VAL A 337 8.72 17.17 6.19
CA VAL A 337 7.71 16.84 5.18
C VAL A 337 8.42 16.71 3.82
N PRO A 338 8.56 15.51 3.25
CA PRO A 338 9.10 15.31 1.92
C PRO A 338 8.06 15.67 0.84
N ILE A 339 8.53 15.86 -0.39
CA ILE A 339 7.66 16.17 -1.54
C ILE A 339 6.59 15.09 -1.78
N CYS A 340 6.94 13.81 -1.62
CA CYS A 340 6.03 12.67 -1.72
C CYS A 340 6.60 11.45 -0.99
N CYS A 341 5.83 10.34 -0.95
CA CYS A 341 6.19 9.10 -0.26
C CYS A 341 7.26 8.26 -0.97
N THR A 342 7.62 8.60 -2.21
CA THR A 342 8.55 7.79 -3.03
C THR A 342 9.99 8.30 -2.99
N VAL A 343 10.24 9.46 -2.37
CA VAL A 343 11.56 10.08 -2.28
C VAL A 343 12.28 9.74 -0.98
N TRP A 344 13.59 9.79 -1.04
CA TRP A 344 14.43 9.44 0.09
C TRP A 344 15.45 10.51 0.46
N GLN A 345 16.11 11.13 -0.56
CA GLN A 345 17.08 12.17 -0.33
C GLN A 345 16.44 13.42 0.24
N ARG A 346 17.02 13.96 1.31
CA ARG A 346 16.41 15.04 2.09
C ARG A 346 16.82 16.42 1.62
N ASP A 347 18.08 16.61 1.28
CA ASP A 347 18.67 17.93 1.06
C ASP A 347 17.90 18.79 0.05
N THR A 348 17.26 18.15 -0.93
CA THR A 348 16.53 18.83 -2.01
C THR A 348 15.04 18.51 -2.07
N ASN A 349 14.57 17.54 -1.28
CA ASN A 349 13.22 16.97 -1.41
C ASN A 349 12.34 17.18 -0.18
N VAL A 350 12.83 17.88 0.85
CA VAL A 350 12.04 18.30 2.02
C VAL A 350 11.42 19.66 1.73
N VAL A 351 10.11 19.74 1.77
CA VAL A 351 9.32 20.96 1.50
C VAL A 351 8.98 21.74 2.77
N ALA A 352 9.04 21.09 3.92
CA ALA A 352 8.96 21.72 5.22
C ALA A 352 9.86 21.01 6.22
N SER A 353 10.66 21.75 6.96
CA SER A 353 11.57 21.19 7.97
C SER A 353 10.83 20.69 9.22
N ASN A 354 9.65 21.23 9.49
CA ASN A 354 8.82 20.84 10.63
C ASN A 354 7.32 21.03 10.30
N PHE A 355 6.58 19.93 10.26
CA PHE A 355 5.15 19.92 9.99
C PHE A 355 4.34 20.78 11.01
N LEU A 356 4.73 20.78 12.27
CA LEU A 356 3.99 21.52 13.31
C LEU A 356 4.03 23.05 13.10
N ASN A 357 5.07 23.53 12.44
CA ASN A 357 5.31 24.95 12.19
C ASN A 357 4.89 25.42 10.79
N SER A 358 4.38 24.52 9.94
CA SER A 358 4.05 24.82 8.55
C SER A 358 2.55 24.62 8.29
N SER A 359 1.92 25.51 7.57
CA SER A 359 0.54 25.32 7.11
C SER A 359 0.46 24.38 5.93
N ILE A 360 -0.70 23.77 5.71
CA ILE A 360 -0.96 22.91 4.52
C ILE A 360 -0.78 23.70 3.21
N VAL A 361 -1.15 24.97 3.21
CA VAL A 361 -1.00 25.86 2.05
C VAL A 361 0.48 26.05 1.72
N GLU A 362 1.30 26.41 2.71
CA GLU A 362 2.75 26.55 2.52
C GLU A 362 3.40 25.25 2.02
N ILE A 363 3.03 24.10 2.59
CA ILE A 363 3.53 22.79 2.16
C ILE A 363 3.16 22.54 0.68
N ASN A 364 1.90 22.77 0.30
CA ASN A 364 1.44 22.54 -1.06
C ASN A 364 2.08 23.51 -2.08
N GLU A 365 2.30 24.77 -1.71
CA GLU A 365 3.03 25.72 -2.56
C GLU A 365 4.50 25.33 -2.72
N ALA A 366 5.17 24.91 -1.62
CA ALA A 366 6.55 24.46 -1.69
C ALA A 366 6.74 23.22 -2.59
N LYS A 367 5.76 22.31 -2.62
CA LYS A 367 5.77 21.13 -3.49
C LYS A 367 5.82 21.46 -4.98
N LYS A 368 5.25 22.58 -5.40
CA LYS A 368 5.21 22.99 -6.81
C LYS A 368 6.60 23.36 -7.38
N ASN A 369 7.56 23.68 -6.51
CA ASN A 369 8.87 24.23 -6.91
C ASN A 369 10.04 23.21 -6.74
N VAL A 370 9.75 21.92 -6.59
CA VAL A 370 10.80 20.90 -6.41
C VAL A 370 11.24 20.34 -7.75
N LYS A 371 12.50 20.57 -8.13
CA LYS A 371 13.10 20.13 -9.41
C LYS A 371 12.97 18.62 -9.67
N LEU A 372 13.08 17.80 -8.62
CA LEU A 372 12.89 16.36 -8.74
C LEU A 372 11.47 16.01 -9.20
N CYS A 373 10.47 16.75 -8.69
CA CYS A 373 9.09 16.59 -9.08
C CYS A 373 8.84 16.97 -10.54
N GLU A 374 9.42 18.09 -11.01
CA GLU A 374 9.37 18.48 -12.43
C GLU A 374 9.93 17.37 -13.31
N LYS A 375 11.13 16.88 -12.99
CA LYS A 375 11.76 15.79 -13.73
C LYS A 375 10.96 14.48 -13.69
N CYS A 376 10.37 14.15 -12.56
CA CYS A 376 9.47 13.00 -12.42
C CYS A 376 8.28 13.11 -13.38
N MET A 377 7.67 14.28 -13.48
CA MET A 377 6.55 14.57 -14.37
C MET A 377 6.96 14.49 -15.85
N ASP A 378 8.09 15.08 -16.22
CA ASP A 378 8.63 15.07 -17.59
C ASP A 378 8.90 13.64 -18.09
N LEU A 379 9.24 12.72 -17.18
CA LEU A 379 9.51 11.31 -17.47
C LEU A 379 8.27 10.41 -17.32
N ASN A 380 7.07 10.95 -17.07
CA ASN A 380 5.80 10.21 -16.82
C ASN A 380 5.92 9.18 -15.67
N LEU A 381 6.75 9.45 -14.66
CA LEU A 381 6.94 8.55 -13.53
C LEU A 381 5.79 8.53 -12.51
N PRO A 382 4.93 9.57 -12.38
CA PRO A 382 3.77 9.46 -11.49
C PRO A 382 2.89 8.24 -11.81
N GLU A 383 2.62 7.97 -13.08
CA GLU A 383 1.81 6.83 -13.54
C GLU A 383 2.49 5.49 -13.20
N TYR A 384 3.80 5.39 -13.44
CA TYR A 384 4.62 4.23 -13.07
C TYR A 384 4.61 3.99 -11.56
N ASN A 385 4.86 5.01 -10.75
CA ASN A 385 4.90 4.88 -9.29
C ASN A 385 3.55 4.48 -8.69
N MET A 386 2.44 4.82 -9.32
CA MET A 386 1.10 4.40 -8.92
C MET A 386 0.68 3.02 -9.45
N GLY A 387 1.47 2.44 -10.36
CA GLY A 387 1.18 1.13 -10.97
C GLY A 387 -0.08 1.16 -11.82
N PHE A 388 -0.29 2.20 -12.62
CA PHE A 388 -1.42 2.30 -13.54
C PHE A 388 -1.31 1.29 -14.69
N ASN A 389 -2.44 1.03 -15.38
CA ASN A 389 -2.59 0.09 -16.48
C ASN A 389 -2.09 -1.33 -16.15
N LYS A 390 -2.71 -1.94 -15.14
CA LYS A 390 -2.37 -3.31 -14.72
C LYS A 390 -2.39 -4.31 -15.88
N SER A 391 -3.31 -4.17 -16.83
CA SER A 391 -3.38 -5.04 -18.00
C SER A 391 -2.13 -4.98 -18.90
N GLY A 392 -1.57 -3.78 -19.11
CA GLY A 392 -0.30 -3.62 -19.81
C GLY A 392 0.87 -4.28 -19.07
N TRP A 393 0.94 -4.12 -17.75
CA TRP A 393 1.93 -4.81 -16.93
C TRP A 393 1.77 -6.34 -16.99
N ASP A 394 0.53 -6.85 -16.96
CA ASP A 394 0.23 -8.28 -17.08
C ASP A 394 0.68 -8.84 -18.45
N GLU A 395 0.62 -8.04 -19.50
CA GLU A 395 1.10 -8.42 -20.85
C GLU A 395 2.63 -8.61 -20.84
N TYR A 396 3.41 -7.66 -20.34
CA TYR A 396 4.87 -7.80 -20.22
C TYR A 396 5.26 -8.99 -19.34
N ALA A 397 4.58 -9.16 -18.19
CA ALA A 397 4.83 -10.29 -17.30
C ALA A 397 4.58 -11.63 -17.98
N SER A 398 3.49 -11.75 -18.75
CA SER A 398 3.13 -12.97 -19.50
C SER A 398 4.17 -13.33 -20.55
N GLN A 399 4.67 -12.34 -21.29
CA GLN A 399 5.71 -12.56 -22.31
C GLN A 399 6.97 -13.16 -21.68
N LYS A 400 7.41 -12.65 -20.51
CA LYS A 400 8.58 -13.17 -19.79
C LYS A 400 8.39 -14.57 -19.23
N GLN A 401 7.24 -14.86 -18.67
CA GLN A 401 6.92 -16.19 -18.15
C GLN A 401 6.88 -17.27 -19.23
N HIS A 402 6.54 -16.93 -20.48
CA HIS A 402 6.56 -17.85 -21.61
C HIS A 402 7.98 -18.09 -22.13
N SER A 403 8.84 -17.07 -22.12
CA SER A 403 10.25 -17.21 -22.54
C SER A 403 11.03 -18.14 -21.62
N ASP A 404 10.80 -18.08 -20.31
CA ASP A 404 11.49 -18.94 -19.34
C ASP A 404 11.07 -20.42 -19.45
N LYS A 405 9.81 -20.71 -19.80
CA LYS A 405 9.36 -22.08 -20.05
C LYS A 405 10.02 -22.71 -21.30
N GLY A 406 10.39 -21.91 -22.28
CA GLY A 406 11.14 -22.35 -23.46
C GLY A 406 12.56 -22.81 -23.14
N CYS A 407 13.21 -22.25 -22.14
CA CYS A 407 14.55 -22.66 -21.72
C CYS A 407 14.55 -23.94 -20.86
N ILE A 408 13.51 -24.20 -20.09
CA ILE A 408 13.40 -25.45 -19.27
C ILE A 408 13.06 -26.68 -20.13
N ALA A 409 12.39 -26.51 -21.26
CA ALA A 409 12.00 -27.63 -22.16
C ALA A 409 13.18 -28.24 -22.94
N ASN A 410 14.34 -27.61 -22.99
CA ASN A 410 15.51 -28.09 -23.73
C ASN A 410 16.55 -28.83 -22.90
N ASP A 411 16.40 -29.01 -21.58
CA ASP A 411 17.36 -29.75 -20.73
C ASP A 411 16.84 -31.13 -20.25
N GLY A 412 15.89 -31.69 -20.93
CA GLY A 412 15.19 -32.94 -20.60
C GLY A 412 15.60 -34.18 -21.44
N SER A 413 16.89 -34.37 -21.80
CA SER A 413 17.31 -35.62 -22.39
C SER A 413 18.62 -36.17 -21.83
N ASN A 414 18.58 -36.68 -20.60
CA ASN A 414 19.52 -37.72 -20.19
C ASN A 414 18.76 -38.95 -19.70
N LYS A 415 18.59 -39.88 -20.63
CA LYS A 415 18.16 -41.25 -20.34
C LYS A 415 19.15 -41.90 -19.39
N ILE A 416 18.78 -42.11 -18.15
CA ILE A 416 19.49 -43.06 -17.29
C ILE A 416 18.96 -44.46 -17.65
N SER A 417 19.74 -45.21 -18.41
CA SER A 417 19.55 -46.63 -18.60
C SER A 417 19.88 -47.34 -17.29
N ARG A 418 18.89 -47.97 -16.68
CA ARG A 418 19.12 -48.96 -15.61
C ARG A 418 19.73 -50.24 -16.24
N LYS A 419 20.88 -50.64 -15.76
CA LYS A 419 21.31 -52.02 -15.68
C LYS A 419 21.38 -52.40 -14.22
#